data_3a4325df46187c1637937e85b22af37a
#
_entry.id   3a4325df46187c1637937e85b22af37a
#
_cell.length_a   1.000
_cell.length_b   1.000
_cell.length_c   1.000
_cell.angle_alpha   90.00
_cell.angle_beta   90.00
_cell.angle_gamma   90.00
#
_symmetry.space_group_name_H-M   'P 1'
#
loop_
_entity.id
_entity.type
_entity.pdbx_description
1 polymer ?
#
loop_
_entity_poly.entity_id
_entity_poly.type
_entity_poly.pdbx_seq_one_letter_code
_entity_poly.pdbx_strand_id
1 'polypeptide(L)' 'MKTETGGPAFPCHPGIENPIYDGMTLRDYFASKVIQGICANPDDIHVPEDETYDQYVDEISKSAYKIADAMLEARRA' A
#
# COMPACT_ATOMS: atom_id res chain seq x y z
N MET A 1 -12.24 0.25 15.80
CA MET A 1 -11.22 1.28 15.64
C MET A 1 -11.06 1.62 14.18
N LYS A 2 -11.22 2.88 13.82
CA LYS A 2 -11.05 3.29 12.43
C LYS A 2 -9.57 3.34 12.06
N THR A 3 -9.21 2.64 11.00
CA THR A 3 -7.89 2.77 10.43
C THR A 3 -7.78 4.13 9.74
N GLU A 4 -6.75 4.86 10.06
CA GLU A 4 -6.53 6.15 9.43
C GLU A 4 -6.02 5.95 8.01
N THR A 5 -6.68 6.58 7.05
CA THR A 5 -6.35 6.42 5.64
C THR A 5 -5.52 7.58 5.09
N GLY A 6 -5.41 8.68 5.86
CA GLY A 6 -4.73 9.88 5.38
C GLY A 6 -5.52 10.69 4.38
N GLY A 7 -6.75 10.26 4.08
CA GLY A 7 -7.60 10.93 3.11
C GLY A 7 -7.32 10.51 1.68
N PRO A 8 -7.96 11.15 0.70
CA PRO A 8 -7.78 10.82 -0.71
C PRO A 8 -6.34 11.02 -1.17
N ALA A 9 -5.84 10.09 -1.98
CA ALA A 9 -4.50 10.20 -2.55
C ALA A 9 -4.45 11.29 -3.63
N PHE A 10 -5.56 11.45 -4.35
CA PHE A 10 -5.65 12.41 -5.46
C PHE A 10 -6.87 13.29 -5.24
N PRO A 11 -6.74 14.62 -5.44
CA PRO A 11 -7.88 15.52 -5.30
C PRO A 11 -8.96 15.19 -6.33
N CYS A 12 -10.21 15.13 -5.86
CA CYS A 12 -11.35 15.02 -6.75
C CYS A 12 -11.84 16.43 -7.06
N HIS A 13 -11.76 16.83 -8.33
CA HIS A 13 -12.34 18.08 -8.77
C HIS A 13 -13.76 17.82 -9.24
N PRO A 14 -14.73 18.66 -8.86
CA PRO A 14 -16.09 18.50 -9.37
C PRO A 14 -16.09 18.52 -10.89
N GLY A 15 -16.72 17.51 -11.49
CA GLY A 15 -16.85 17.40 -12.93
C GLY A 15 -15.71 16.68 -13.64
N ILE A 16 -14.67 16.30 -12.93
CA ILE A 16 -13.60 15.50 -13.49
C ILE A 16 -13.55 14.17 -12.74
N GLU A 17 -13.98 13.11 -13.41
CA GLU A 17 -13.89 11.77 -12.88
C GLU A 17 -12.66 11.08 -13.46
N ASN A 18 -11.80 10.57 -12.57
CA ASN A 18 -10.70 9.71 -12.97
C ASN A 18 -10.93 8.36 -12.30
N PRO A 19 -11.53 7.39 -13.00
CA PRO A 19 -11.90 6.11 -12.38
C PRO A 19 -10.71 5.31 -11.89
N ILE A 20 -9.50 5.60 -12.38
CA ILE A 20 -8.30 4.87 -11.95
C ILE A 20 -7.92 5.25 -10.52
N TYR A 21 -8.14 6.51 -10.14
CA TYR A 21 -7.73 7.02 -8.85
C TYR A 21 -8.89 7.28 -7.90
N ASP A 22 -10.13 7.14 -8.39
CA ASP A 22 -11.30 7.41 -7.59
C ASP A 22 -11.40 6.38 -6.46
N GLY A 23 -11.54 6.87 -5.23
CA GLY A 23 -11.63 6.02 -4.05
C GLY A 23 -10.29 5.59 -3.46
N MET A 24 -9.17 5.91 -4.09
CA MET A 24 -7.87 5.57 -3.54
C MET A 24 -7.50 6.54 -2.41
N THR A 25 -7.12 5.98 -1.26
CA THR A 25 -6.64 6.77 -0.13
C THR A 25 -5.12 6.89 -0.16
N LEU A 26 -4.57 7.80 0.65
CA LEU A 26 -3.12 7.90 0.81
C LEU A 26 -2.55 6.60 1.37
N ARG A 27 -3.26 5.94 2.26
CA ARG A 27 -2.84 4.65 2.79
C ARG A 27 -2.67 3.63 1.68
N ASP A 28 -3.66 3.55 0.77
CA ASP A 28 -3.60 2.64 -0.37
C ASP A 28 -2.47 3.01 -1.32
N TYR A 29 -2.28 4.31 -1.57
CA TYR A 29 -1.24 4.78 -2.46
C TYR A 29 0.14 4.43 -1.93
N PHE A 30 0.39 4.68 -0.64
CA PHE A 30 1.68 4.35 -0.03
C PHE A 30 1.92 2.84 -0.04
N ALA A 31 0.89 2.05 0.28
CA ALA A 31 1.01 0.59 0.24
C ALA A 31 1.34 0.10 -1.17
N SER A 32 0.73 0.69 -2.20
CA SER A 32 1.00 0.30 -3.59
C SER A 32 2.44 0.61 -3.98
N LYS A 33 2.99 1.73 -3.51
CA LYS A 33 4.39 2.08 -3.77
C LYS A 33 5.35 1.14 -3.06
N VAL A 34 5.02 0.72 -1.84
CA VAL A 34 5.84 -0.26 -1.11
C VAL A 34 5.87 -1.59 -1.87
N ILE A 35 4.70 -2.06 -2.31
CA ILE A 35 4.60 -3.31 -3.07
C ILE A 35 5.37 -3.19 -4.38
N GLN A 36 5.26 -2.06 -5.06
CA GLN A 36 6.00 -1.82 -6.30
C GLN A 36 7.51 -1.94 -6.06
N GLY A 37 8.00 -1.37 -4.97
CA GLY A 37 9.41 -1.46 -4.61
C GLY A 37 9.85 -2.89 -4.29
N ILE A 38 9.03 -3.63 -3.55
CA ILE A 38 9.32 -5.03 -3.22
C ILE A 38 9.39 -5.89 -4.49
N CYS A 39 8.44 -5.67 -5.42
CA CYS A 39 8.34 -6.47 -6.63
C CYS A 39 9.27 -6.01 -7.75
N ALA A 40 9.94 -4.88 -7.60
CA ALA A 40 10.83 -4.34 -8.63
C ALA A 40 12.09 -5.20 -8.83
N ASN A 41 12.52 -5.92 -7.79
CA ASN A 41 13.67 -6.80 -7.83
C ASN A 41 13.21 -8.25 -7.71
N PRO A 42 12.98 -8.95 -8.83
CA PRO A 42 12.55 -10.36 -8.78
C PRO A 42 13.52 -11.26 -8.02
N ASP A 43 14.81 -10.92 -8.01
CA ASP A 43 15.82 -11.68 -7.29
C ASP A 43 15.68 -11.57 -5.77
N ASP A 44 15.03 -10.52 -5.30
CA ASP A 44 14.79 -10.30 -3.88
C ASP A 44 13.47 -10.92 -3.41
N ILE A 45 12.64 -11.36 -4.34
CA ILE A 45 11.41 -12.07 -4.00
C ILE A 45 11.78 -13.49 -3.64
N HIS A 46 11.79 -13.75 -2.34
CA HIS A 46 12.21 -15.04 -1.82
C HIS A 46 11.11 -15.60 -0.92
N VAL A 47 10.42 -16.62 -1.42
CA VAL A 47 9.42 -17.31 -0.62
C VAL A 47 10.16 -18.30 0.29
N PRO A 48 10.03 -18.16 1.63
CA PRO A 48 10.67 -19.11 2.53
C PRO A 48 10.21 -20.54 2.26
N GLU A 49 11.11 -21.51 2.48
CA GLU A 49 10.83 -22.91 2.19
C GLU A 49 9.66 -23.46 3.00
N ASP A 50 9.43 -22.91 4.18
CA ASP A 50 8.34 -23.34 5.07
C ASP A 50 7.03 -22.60 4.83
N GLU A 51 6.96 -21.75 3.80
CA GLU A 51 5.76 -21.00 3.49
C GLU A 51 5.28 -21.31 2.08
N THR A 52 3.95 -21.24 1.89
CA THR A 52 3.36 -21.28 0.57
C THR A 52 3.44 -19.89 -0.06
N TYR A 53 3.28 -19.85 -1.37
CA TYR A 53 3.22 -18.56 -2.10
C TYR A 53 2.08 -17.68 -1.56
N ASP A 54 0.92 -18.28 -1.27
CA ASP A 54 -0.23 -17.54 -0.76
C ASP A 54 0.06 -16.92 0.61
N GLN A 55 0.75 -17.65 1.48
CA GLN A 55 1.16 -17.11 2.78
C GLN A 55 2.13 -15.95 2.61
N TYR A 56 3.07 -16.08 1.69
CA TYR A 56 4.03 -15.02 1.40
C TYR A 56 3.34 -13.76 0.89
N VAL A 57 2.40 -13.91 -0.05
CA VAL A 57 1.65 -12.78 -0.59
C VAL A 57 0.85 -12.09 0.50
N ASP A 58 0.22 -12.86 1.40
CA ASP A 58 -0.52 -12.30 2.51
C ASP A 58 0.38 -11.48 3.43
N GLU A 59 1.55 -12.00 3.74
CA GLU A 59 2.50 -11.31 4.61
C GLU A 59 3.03 -10.02 4.00
N ILE A 60 3.42 -10.02 2.73
CA ILE A 60 3.92 -8.80 2.11
C ILE A 60 2.83 -7.75 1.96
N SER A 61 1.59 -8.17 1.72
CA SER A 61 0.47 -7.25 1.64
C SER A 61 0.21 -6.56 2.97
N LYS A 62 0.21 -7.33 4.06
CA LYS A 62 0.06 -6.78 5.40
C LYS A 62 1.23 -5.87 5.77
N SER A 63 2.44 -6.26 5.41
CA SER A 63 3.64 -5.45 5.64
C SER A 63 3.56 -4.12 4.90
N ALA A 64 3.05 -4.13 3.67
CA ALA A 64 2.90 -2.90 2.90
C ALA A 64 1.98 -1.90 3.60
N TYR A 65 0.84 -2.37 4.11
CA TYR A 65 -0.06 -1.49 4.84
C TYR A 65 0.50 -1.06 6.18
N LYS A 66 1.26 -1.92 6.84
CA LYS A 66 1.94 -1.56 8.07
C LYS A 66 2.95 -0.44 7.84
N ILE A 67 3.70 -0.51 6.76
CA ILE A 67 4.65 0.54 6.38
C ILE A 67 3.89 1.81 6.01
N ALA A 68 2.78 1.69 5.27
CA ALA A 68 1.95 2.84 4.92
C ALA A 68 1.43 3.54 6.18
N ASP A 69 0.98 2.78 7.17
CA ASP A 69 0.51 3.34 8.43
C ASP A 69 1.63 4.09 9.17
N ALA A 70 2.83 3.53 9.16
CA ALA A 70 3.99 4.18 9.75
C ALA A 70 4.35 5.47 9.01
N MET A 71 4.22 5.49 7.70
CA MET A 71 4.46 6.68 6.90
C MET A 71 3.45 7.79 7.21
N LEU A 72 2.18 7.43 7.39
CA LEU A 72 1.15 8.39 7.76
C LEU A 72 1.42 8.97 9.15
N GLU A 73 1.86 8.14 10.07
CA GLU A 73 2.22 8.58 11.41
C GLU A 73 3.43 9.52 11.38
N ALA A 74 4.43 9.19 10.57
CA ALA A 74 5.63 10.02 10.43
C ALA A 74 5.31 11.42 9.87
N ARG A 75 4.32 11.51 8.98
CA ARG A 75 3.90 12.81 8.42
C ARG A 75 3.38 13.77 9.47
N ARG A 76 2.84 13.24 10.56
CA ARG A 76 2.25 14.06 11.62
C ARG A 76 3.27 14.68 12.55
N ALA A 77 4.46 14.13 12.57
CA ALA A 77 5.51 14.60 13.48
C ALA A 77 6.10 15.94 13.05
#